data_9e6d9ca314f2d51683dc8a744597d85d
#
_entry.id   9e6d9ca314f2d51683dc8a744597d85d
#
_cell.length_a   1.000
_cell.length_b   1.000
_cell.length_c   1.000
_cell.angle_alpha   90.00
_cell.angle_beta   90.00
_cell.angle_gamma   90.00
#
_symmetry.space_group_name_H-M   'P 1'
#
loop_
_entity.id
_entity.type
_entity.pdbx_description
1 polymer ?
#
loop_
_entity_poly.entity_id
_entity_poly.type
_entity_poly.pdbx_seq_one_letter_code
_entity_poly.pdbx_strand_id
1 'polypeptide(L)'
;MIINSVLSSTKDNSIQNNNNKKKLFLNSKISNKNSNKYDNNNNNIINETKQKSKKQRIILPNNVFYEGYLINNEFNGYGEYRSPYYNYFGYFSYGKKNGKGKLEDFEKKLEYNGDFKDDMKDGFGEEKYQDGSIYIGQFKQNMKNGNGNLILAGGNNYGYNGMFINDKISGKGKFIWNENKLYIGEWDNNEISGYGIIHENKMLHIGYFKHNLKEGYGTTFYIDQNFVLLGKWEKDLIEGYAILINLYDNDNNEIIVGMYKGEINNMNLEEEELNKYKNSIEYKDIIKLYKEKFYLDYIKYINEKKES
;
A
#
# COMPACT_ATOMS: atom_id res chain seq x y z
N MET A 1 -0.15 8.30 -16.91
CA MET A 1 -1.46 7.94 -16.34
C MET A 1 -1.39 7.02 -15.13
N ILE A 2 -0.54 5.98 -15.10
CA ILE A 2 -0.40 5.03 -13.98
C ILE A 2 0.26 5.70 -12.74
N ILE A 3 1.29 6.51 -12.93
CA ILE A 3 2.01 7.17 -11.82
C ILE A 3 1.13 8.18 -11.09
N ASN A 4 0.31 8.97 -11.79
CA ASN A 4 -0.58 9.94 -11.14
C ASN A 4 -1.67 9.27 -10.29
N SER A 5 -2.18 8.10 -10.69
CA SER A 5 -3.18 7.41 -9.88
C SER A 5 -2.59 6.81 -8.59
N VAL A 6 -1.31 6.48 -8.58
CA VAL A 6 -0.62 5.96 -7.39
C VAL A 6 -0.13 7.11 -6.50
N LEU A 7 0.43 8.18 -7.08
CA LEU A 7 0.94 9.33 -6.32
C LEU A 7 -0.17 10.28 -5.85
N SER A 8 -1.24 10.49 -6.66
CA SER A 8 -2.40 11.29 -6.22
C SER A 8 -3.18 10.60 -5.09
N SER A 9 -3.27 9.27 -5.09
CA SER A 9 -3.87 8.54 -3.97
C SER A 9 -3.08 8.66 -2.67
N THR A 10 -1.76 8.93 -2.74
CA THR A 10 -0.92 9.12 -1.54
C THR A 10 -1.01 10.54 -0.97
N LYS A 11 -1.17 11.58 -1.81
CA LYS A 11 -1.33 12.97 -1.33
C LYS A 11 -2.73 13.23 -0.75
N ASP A 12 -3.78 12.74 -1.38
CA ASP A 12 -5.16 12.96 -0.92
C ASP A 12 -5.51 12.18 0.35
N ASN A 13 -4.95 10.97 0.54
CA ASN A 13 -5.24 10.16 1.71
C ASN A 13 -4.56 10.66 3.01
N SER A 14 -3.40 11.33 2.94
CA SER A 14 -2.75 11.89 4.13
C SER A 14 -3.43 13.16 4.64
N ILE A 15 -3.96 14.00 3.75
CA ILE A 15 -4.66 15.25 4.11
C ILE A 15 -6.12 14.98 4.46
N GLN A 16 -6.80 14.08 3.74
CA GLN A 16 -8.18 13.73 4.05
C GLN A 16 -8.32 12.89 5.34
N ASN A 17 -7.35 12.03 5.67
CA ASN A 17 -7.38 11.27 6.93
C ASN A 17 -7.26 12.16 8.17
N ASN A 18 -6.49 13.26 8.13
CA ASN A 18 -6.42 14.19 9.26
C ASN A 18 -7.68 15.06 9.39
N ASN A 19 -8.33 15.40 8.28
CA ASN A 19 -9.60 16.13 8.30
C ASN A 19 -10.79 15.23 8.62
N ASN A 20 -10.77 13.98 8.23
CA ASN A 20 -11.81 13.01 8.56
C ASN A 20 -11.73 12.53 10.02
N LYS A 21 -10.53 12.46 10.64
CA LYS A 21 -10.42 12.20 12.08
C LYS A 21 -11.09 13.33 12.88
N LYS A 22 -10.92 14.60 12.50
CA LYS A 22 -11.62 15.72 13.16
C LYS A 22 -13.12 15.75 12.87
N LYS A 23 -13.56 15.34 11.69
CA LYS A 23 -14.99 15.32 11.31
C LYS A 23 -15.77 14.16 11.93
N LEU A 24 -15.16 13.01 12.11
CA LEU A 24 -15.79 11.84 12.77
C LEU A 24 -15.98 12.08 14.28
N PHE A 25 -15.09 12.83 14.95
CA PHE A 25 -15.31 13.20 16.37
C PHE A 25 -16.35 14.30 16.57
N LEU A 26 -16.66 15.13 15.58
CA LEU A 26 -17.67 16.18 15.67
C LEU A 26 -19.09 15.70 15.33
N ASN A 27 -19.24 14.70 14.46
CA ASN A 27 -20.56 14.21 14.05
C ASN A 27 -21.20 13.22 15.05
N SER A 28 -20.45 12.70 16.02
CA SER A 28 -21.04 11.85 17.09
C SER A 28 -21.75 12.64 18.19
N LYS A 29 -21.71 13.98 18.18
CA LYS A 29 -22.36 14.85 19.18
C LYS A 29 -23.67 15.53 18.71
N ILE A 30 -24.10 15.35 17.44
CA ILE A 30 -25.22 16.16 16.88
C ILE A 30 -26.46 15.34 16.50
N SER A 31 -26.49 14.02 16.71
CA SER A 31 -27.67 13.22 16.31
C SER A 31 -28.64 12.86 17.44
N ASN A 32 -28.66 13.61 18.53
CA ASN A 32 -29.67 13.45 19.58
C ASN A 32 -30.42 14.73 19.85
N LYS A 33 -31.18 15.24 18.88
CA LYS A 33 -32.34 16.11 19.14
C LYS A 33 -33.30 16.12 17.94
N ASN A 34 -34.56 15.82 18.26
CA ASN A 34 -35.79 16.03 17.51
C ASN A 34 -36.25 14.93 16.53
N SER A 35 -37.15 14.11 17.04
CA SER A 35 -38.50 13.96 16.42
C SER A 35 -39.46 13.29 17.39
N ASN A 36 -40.14 14.12 18.21
CA ASN A 36 -41.42 13.79 18.75
C ASN A 36 -42.48 14.48 17.91
N LYS A 37 -43.33 13.73 17.19
CA LYS A 37 -44.75 14.07 17.00
C LYS A 37 -45.54 12.95 16.32
N TYR A 38 -46.55 12.50 17.10
CA TYR A 38 -47.83 11.91 16.71
C TYR A 38 -47.88 10.58 15.93
N ASP A 39 -48.37 9.52 16.58
CA ASP A 39 -49.76 9.05 16.40
C ASP A 39 -50.12 8.07 17.52
N ASN A 40 -51.27 8.38 18.11
CA ASN A 40 -52.01 7.50 19.05
C ASN A 40 -52.85 6.51 18.22
N ASN A 41 -52.79 5.27 18.54
CA ASN A 41 -53.80 4.22 18.59
C ASN A 41 -53.28 2.90 18.04
N ASN A 42 -52.85 2.04 18.94
CA ASN A 42 -53.25 0.63 18.99
C ASN A 42 -52.58 -0.02 20.21
N ASN A 43 -53.38 -0.21 21.23
CA ASN A 43 -53.04 -1.07 22.36
C ASN A 43 -52.94 -2.52 21.88
N ASN A 44 -51.71 -2.98 21.63
CA ASN A 44 -51.33 -4.36 21.76
C ASN A 44 -50.10 -4.43 22.62
N ILE A 45 -50.30 -4.91 23.84
CA ILE A 45 -49.30 -5.15 24.85
C ILE A 45 -48.30 -6.19 24.31
N ILE A 46 -47.24 -5.74 23.67
CA ILE A 46 -45.99 -6.52 23.59
C ILE A 46 -45.19 -6.07 24.79
N ASN A 47 -45.27 -6.82 25.88
CA ASN A 47 -44.31 -6.75 26.97
C ASN A 47 -42.92 -7.19 26.42
N GLU A 48 -42.28 -6.37 25.64
CA GLU A 48 -40.84 -6.41 25.54
C GLU A 48 -40.29 -5.97 26.89
N THR A 49 -39.96 -6.94 27.74
CA THR A 49 -39.11 -6.73 28.89
C THR A 49 -37.80 -6.12 28.32
N LYS A 50 -37.71 -4.77 28.31
CA LYS A 50 -36.44 -4.05 28.17
C LYS A 50 -35.58 -4.53 29.32
N GLN A 51 -34.84 -5.61 29.09
CA GLN A 51 -33.81 -6.08 30.00
C GLN A 51 -32.82 -4.94 30.16
N LYS A 52 -32.89 -4.21 31.30
CA LYS A 52 -31.94 -3.14 31.60
C LYS A 52 -30.55 -3.76 31.64
N SER A 53 -29.76 -3.55 30.60
CA SER A 53 -28.34 -3.91 30.59
C SER A 53 -27.64 -3.18 31.74
N LYS A 54 -27.13 -3.91 32.71
CA LYS A 54 -26.38 -3.37 33.84
C LYS A 54 -24.90 -3.68 33.64
N LYS A 55 -24.05 -2.68 33.84
CA LYS A 55 -22.60 -2.89 33.85
C LYS A 55 -22.28 -3.85 35.01
N GLN A 56 -21.55 -4.92 34.71
CA GLN A 56 -21.18 -5.98 35.66
C GLN A 56 -19.67 -6.23 35.61
N ARG A 57 -19.14 -6.66 36.74
CA ARG A 57 -17.75 -7.13 36.87
C ARG A 57 -17.81 -8.62 37.17
N ILE A 58 -17.09 -9.40 36.32
CA ILE A 58 -17.09 -10.86 36.37
C ILE A 58 -15.64 -11.34 36.41
N ILE A 59 -15.37 -12.30 37.30
CA ILE A 59 -14.11 -13.03 37.30
C ILE A 59 -14.42 -14.42 36.75
N LEU A 60 -13.75 -14.75 35.64
CA LEU A 60 -13.86 -16.03 34.97
C LEU A 60 -12.68 -16.94 35.38
N PRO A 61 -12.72 -18.24 35.11
CA PRO A 61 -11.59 -19.13 35.34
C PRO A 61 -10.29 -18.65 34.68
N ASN A 62 -9.13 -19.13 35.18
CA ASN A 62 -7.80 -18.84 34.62
C ASN A 62 -7.40 -17.35 34.64
N ASN A 63 -7.77 -16.63 35.69
CA ASN A 63 -7.48 -15.20 35.88
C ASN A 63 -7.98 -14.30 34.74
N VAL A 64 -9.12 -14.67 34.15
CA VAL A 64 -9.79 -13.85 33.15
C VAL A 64 -10.77 -12.91 33.86
N PHE A 65 -10.75 -11.65 33.45
CA PHE A 65 -11.57 -10.60 34.00
C PHE A 65 -12.39 -9.93 32.88
N TYR A 66 -13.69 -9.69 33.14
CA TYR A 66 -14.56 -8.90 32.28
C TYR A 66 -15.29 -7.83 33.09
N GLU A 67 -15.31 -6.60 32.57
CA GLU A 67 -16.14 -5.52 33.09
C GLU A 67 -16.89 -4.83 31.94
N GLY A 68 -18.21 -4.97 31.90
CA GLY A 68 -19.02 -4.47 30.80
C GLY A 68 -20.49 -4.78 30.95
N TYR A 69 -21.20 -4.65 29.85
CA TYR A 69 -22.65 -4.94 29.81
C TYR A 69 -22.88 -6.39 29.41
N LEU A 70 -23.94 -6.99 29.97
CA LEU A 70 -24.41 -8.32 29.61
C LEU A 70 -25.87 -8.24 29.14
N ILE A 71 -26.17 -9.04 28.12
CA ILE A 71 -27.53 -9.37 27.71
C ILE A 71 -27.61 -10.89 27.62
N ASN A 72 -28.57 -11.51 28.32
CA ASN A 72 -28.71 -12.96 28.38
C ASN A 72 -27.43 -13.71 28.81
N ASN A 73 -26.67 -13.15 29.76
CA ASN A 73 -25.35 -13.63 30.20
C ASN A 73 -24.24 -13.62 29.15
N GLU A 74 -24.43 -12.96 28.02
CA GLU A 74 -23.40 -12.77 27.00
C GLU A 74 -22.86 -11.34 27.02
N PHE A 75 -21.58 -11.16 26.73
CA PHE A 75 -20.96 -9.83 26.62
C PHE A 75 -21.64 -9.03 25.52
N ASN A 76 -22.07 -7.81 25.85
CA ASN A 76 -22.78 -6.96 24.90
C ASN A 76 -22.49 -5.47 25.18
N GLY A 77 -22.46 -4.65 24.14
CA GLY A 77 -22.06 -3.24 24.28
C GLY A 77 -20.60 -3.06 24.62
N TYR A 78 -20.22 -1.91 25.18
CA TYR A 78 -18.84 -1.62 25.54
C TYR A 78 -18.40 -2.37 26.79
N GLY A 79 -17.22 -3.01 26.73
CA GLY A 79 -16.63 -3.76 27.82
C GLY A 79 -15.12 -3.81 27.77
N GLU A 80 -14.55 -4.24 28.88
CA GLU A 80 -13.15 -4.50 29.10
C GLU A 80 -12.96 -5.98 29.42
N TYR A 81 -12.14 -6.66 28.64
CA TYR A 81 -11.78 -8.07 28.84
C TYR A 81 -10.26 -8.15 29.02
N ARG A 82 -9.82 -8.81 30.10
CA ARG A 82 -8.40 -9.02 30.40
C ARG A 82 -8.13 -10.50 30.65
N SER A 83 -7.06 -10.99 30.05
CA SER A 83 -6.57 -12.36 30.21
C SER A 83 -5.05 -12.39 30.27
N PRO A 84 -4.43 -13.52 30.60
CA PRO A 84 -2.97 -13.68 30.50
C PRO A 84 -2.42 -13.54 29.08
N TYR A 85 -3.26 -13.71 28.06
CA TYR A 85 -2.86 -13.76 26.65
C TYR A 85 -3.07 -12.42 25.93
N TYR A 86 -4.17 -11.69 26.27
CA TYR A 86 -4.50 -10.42 25.66
C TYR A 86 -5.47 -9.60 26.51
N ASN A 87 -5.44 -8.29 26.32
CA ASN A 87 -6.50 -7.37 26.77
C ASN A 87 -7.32 -6.91 25.58
N TYR A 88 -8.63 -6.72 25.78
CA TYR A 88 -9.50 -6.10 24.80
C TYR A 88 -10.38 -5.05 25.47
N PHE A 89 -10.47 -3.87 24.84
CA PHE A 89 -11.26 -2.73 25.26
C PHE A 89 -12.12 -2.29 24.07
N GLY A 90 -13.40 -2.59 24.09
CA GLY A 90 -14.22 -2.30 22.92
C GLY A 90 -15.63 -2.85 23.01
N TYR A 91 -16.26 -2.88 21.85
CA TYR A 91 -17.64 -3.32 21.73
C TYR A 91 -17.74 -4.83 21.54
N PHE A 92 -18.77 -5.39 22.18
CA PHE A 92 -19.15 -6.79 22.08
C PHE A 92 -20.59 -6.89 21.57
N SER A 93 -20.90 -7.97 20.86
CA SER A 93 -22.23 -8.36 20.45
C SER A 93 -22.32 -9.88 20.51
N TYR A 94 -23.32 -10.40 21.28
CA TYR A 94 -23.49 -11.84 21.47
C TYR A 94 -22.21 -12.58 21.90
N GLY A 95 -21.50 -12.04 22.88
CA GLY A 95 -20.28 -12.61 23.42
C GLY A 95 -19.01 -12.41 22.58
N LYS A 96 -19.10 -11.87 21.36
CA LYS A 96 -17.98 -11.67 20.42
C LYS A 96 -17.57 -10.22 20.31
N LYS A 97 -16.28 -9.96 20.07
CA LYS A 97 -15.78 -8.63 19.70
C LYS A 97 -16.45 -8.19 18.41
N ASN A 98 -17.12 -7.02 18.43
CA ASN A 98 -17.89 -6.54 17.28
C ASN A 98 -18.03 -5.01 17.36
N GLY A 99 -17.57 -4.28 16.33
CA GLY A 99 -17.47 -2.83 16.33
C GLY A 99 -16.07 -2.34 16.67
N LYS A 100 -15.94 -1.12 17.18
CA LYS A 100 -14.64 -0.53 17.50
C LYS A 100 -14.04 -1.10 18.77
N GLY A 101 -12.72 -1.36 18.75
CA GLY A 101 -12.00 -1.83 19.92
C GLY A 101 -10.49 -1.73 19.82
N LYS A 102 -9.85 -1.80 21.00
CA LYS A 102 -8.38 -1.90 21.15
C LYS A 102 -8.06 -3.30 21.65
N LEU A 103 -7.14 -3.99 21.02
CA LEU A 103 -6.57 -5.28 21.39
C LEU A 103 -5.09 -5.11 21.70
N GLU A 104 -4.65 -5.57 22.86
CA GLU A 104 -3.25 -5.72 23.24
C GLU A 104 -2.94 -7.21 23.29
N ASP A 105 -2.28 -7.74 22.26
CA ASP A 105 -1.95 -9.17 22.11
C ASP A 105 -0.54 -9.43 22.63
N PHE A 106 -0.43 -10.12 23.76
CA PHE A 106 0.85 -10.36 24.43
C PHE A 106 1.64 -11.49 23.78
N GLU A 107 0.96 -12.45 23.16
CA GLU A 107 1.62 -13.57 22.46
C GLU A 107 2.24 -13.08 21.16
N LYS A 108 1.50 -12.30 20.38
CA LYS A 108 1.98 -11.73 19.12
C LYS A 108 2.78 -10.44 19.31
N LYS A 109 2.77 -9.89 20.55
CA LYS A 109 3.47 -8.65 20.90
C LYS A 109 3.07 -7.49 19.99
N LEU A 110 1.77 -7.29 19.82
CA LEU A 110 1.21 -6.24 18.99
C LEU A 110 0.03 -5.56 19.68
N GLU A 111 -0.25 -4.32 19.26
CA GLU A 111 -1.47 -3.59 19.59
C GLU A 111 -2.28 -3.36 18.30
N TYR A 112 -3.58 -3.59 18.38
CA TYR A 112 -4.51 -3.24 17.30
C TYR A 112 -5.58 -2.31 17.81
N ASN A 113 -5.89 -1.28 17.04
CA ASN A 113 -7.00 -0.34 17.31
C ASN A 113 -7.81 -0.16 16.03
N GLY A 114 -9.03 -0.70 16.01
CA GLY A 114 -9.82 -0.68 14.78
C GLY A 114 -11.15 -1.40 14.87
N ASP A 115 -11.65 -1.81 13.73
CA ASP A 115 -12.91 -2.49 13.56
C ASP A 115 -12.78 -3.99 13.80
N PHE A 116 -13.78 -4.54 14.51
CA PHE A 116 -13.95 -5.98 14.74
C PHE A 116 -15.30 -6.44 14.20
N LYS A 117 -15.34 -7.65 13.69
CA LYS A 117 -16.55 -8.38 13.34
C LYS A 117 -16.38 -9.84 13.72
N ASP A 118 -17.28 -10.34 14.56
CA ASP A 118 -17.29 -11.75 15.02
C ASP A 118 -15.90 -12.23 15.51
N ASP A 119 -15.28 -11.50 16.46
CA ASP A 119 -13.96 -11.70 17.04
C ASP A 119 -12.76 -11.43 16.11
N MET A 120 -12.97 -11.18 14.82
CA MET A 120 -11.93 -10.94 13.84
C MET A 120 -11.71 -9.44 13.59
N LYS A 121 -10.48 -9.03 13.32
CA LYS A 121 -10.19 -7.72 12.73
C LYS A 121 -10.84 -7.67 11.35
N ASP A 122 -11.77 -6.76 11.13
CA ASP A 122 -12.53 -6.65 9.88
C ASP A 122 -13.01 -5.20 9.72
N GLY A 123 -12.55 -4.51 8.69
CA GLY A 123 -12.73 -3.08 8.49
C GLY A 123 -11.43 -2.31 8.54
N PHE A 124 -11.44 -1.08 9.06
CA PHE A 124 -10.27 -0.21 9.12
C PHE A 124 -9.63 -0.24 10.51
N GLY A 125 -8.29 -0.31 10.56
CA GLY A 125 -7.56 -0.29 11.83
C GLY A 125 -6.09 0.08 11.71
N GLU A 126 -5.48 0.29 12.89
CA GLU A 126 -4.06 0.51 13.10
C GLU A 126 -3.49 -0.67 13.90
N GLU A 127 -2.41 -1.25 13.45
CA GLU A 127 -1.68 -2.33 14.09
C GLU A 127 -0.23 -1.91 14.33
N LYS A 128 0.20 -1.93 15.59
CA LYS A 128 1.58 -1.61 16.01
C LYS A 128 2.29 -2.87 16.42
N TYR A 129 3.49 -3.05 15.91
CA TYR A 129 4.33 -4.20 16.19
C TYR A 129 5.42 -3.88 17.20
N GLN A 130 5.98 -4.92 17.83
CA GLN A 130 7.04 -4.77 18.83
C GLN A 130 8.31 -4.10 18.29
N ASP A 131 8.62 -4.28 17.02
CA ASP A 131 9.77 -3.66 16.35
C ASP A 131 9.59 -2.15 16.10
N GLY A 132 8.40 -1.61 16.39
CA GLY A 132 8.02 -0.21 16.15
C GLY A 132 7.44 0.05 14.78
N SER A 133 7.30 -0.96 13.93
CA SER A 133 6.57 -0.81 12.67
C SER A 133 5.06 -0.65 12.90
N ILE A 134 4.37 0.01 11.97
CA ILE A 134 2.95 0.33 12.09
C ILE A 134 2.26 0.05 10.75
N TYR A 135 1.16 -0.69 10.79
CA TYR A 135 0.25 -0.78 9.66
C TYR A 135 -1.04 0.00 9.94
N ILE A 136 -1.46 0.80 8.97
CA ILE A 136 -2.72 1.54 9.00
C ILE A 136 -3.47 1.23 7.71
N GLY A 137 -4.60 0.56 7.79
CA GLY A 137 -5.31 0.15 6.58
C GLY A 137 -6.50 -0.77 6.82
N GLN A 138 -6.88 -1.43 5.76
CA GLN A 138 -8.02 -2.33 5.73
C GLN A 138 -7.65 -3.74 6.18
N PHE A 139 -8.54 -4.34 6.94
CA PHE A 139 -8.46 -5.73 7.39
C PHE A 139 -9.70 -6.50 6.94
N LYS A 140 -9.52 -7.76 6.67
CA LYS A 140 -10.60 -8.72 6.45
C LYS A 140 -10.22 -10.06 7.09
N GLN A 141 -11.05 -10.55 7.99
CA GLN A 141 -10.84 -11.83 8.66
C GLN A 141 -9.45 -11.97 9.29
N ASN A 142 -9.01 -10.96 10.06
CA ASN A 142 -7.70 -10.82 10.71
C ASN A 142 -6.51 -10.53 9.79
N MET A 143 -6.65 -10.58 8.47
CA MET A 143 -5.58 -10.33 7.50
C MET A 143 -5.64 -8.89 6.95
N LYS A 144 -4.50 -8.29 6.66
CA LYS A 144 -4.41 -7.06 5.86
C LYS A 144 -5.00 -7.35 4.48
N ASN A 145 -6.02 -6.58 4.08
CA ASN A 145 -6.72 -6.81 2.81
C ASN A 145 -7.36 -5.51 2.34
N GLY A 146 -6.96 -5.03 1.17
CA GLY A 146 -7.34 -3.72 0.65
C GLY A 146 -6.20 -2.71 0.77
N ASN A 147 -6.51 -1.42 0.72
CA ASN A 147 -5.50 -0.37 0.79
C ASN A 147 -4.96 -0.18 2.21
N GLY A 148 -3.64 -0.01 2.31
CA GLY A 148 -2.98 0.22 3.57
C GLY A 148 -1.61 0.88 3.45
N ASN A 149 -1.13 1.39 4.58
CA ASN A 149 0.18 2.00 4.73
C ASN A 149 0.95 1.24 5.82
N LEU A 150 2.03 0.57 5.44
CA LEU A 150 2.98 -0.08 6.34
C LEU A 150 4.18 0.84 6.50
N ILE A 151 4.38 1.36 7.70
CA ILE A 151 5.52 2.19 8.08
C ILE A 151 6.50 1.28 8.81
N LEU A 152 7.73 1.21 8.32
CA LEU A 152 8.78 0.41 8.94
C LEU A 152 9.33 1.10 10.20
N ALA A 153 9.94 0.32 11.08
CA ALA A 153 10.62 0.83 12.26
C ALA A 153 11.68 1.89 11.90
N GLY A 154 11.84 2.91 12.77
CA GLY A 154 12.79 4.02 12.54
C GLY A 154 12.17 5.35 12.12
N GLY A 155 10.87 5.39 11.80
CA GLY A 155 10.10 6.63 11.70
C GLY A 155 10.33 7.54 10.49
N ASN A 156 11.15 7.13 9.51
CA ASN A 156 11.55 7.96 8.36
C ASN A 156 10.59 7.84 7.16
N ASN A 157 9.32 7.47 7.36
CA ASN A 157 8.34 7.21 6.31
C ASN A 157 8.78 6.12 5.30
N TYR A 158 9.74 5.28 5.67
CA TYR A 158 10.08 4.09 4.89
C TYR A 158 9.01 3.03 5.06
N GLY A 159 8.75 2.29 4.02
CA GLY A 159 7.71 1.27 4.02
C GLY A 159 6.89 1.23 2.75
N TYR A 160 5.71 0.64 2.83
CA TYR A 160 4.84 0.40 1.69
C TYR A 160 3.51 1.14 1.83
N ASN A 161 3.09 1.79 0.76
CA ASN A 161 1.75 2.34 0.62
C ASN A 161 1.11 1.78 -0.65
N GLY A 162 0.03 1.04 -0.51
CA GLY A 162 -0.64 0.38 -1.62
C GLY A 162 -1.62 -0.70 -1.20
N MET A 163 -1.86 -1.64 -2.11
CA MET A 163 -2.83 -2.71 -1.92
C MET A 163 -2.19 -3.93 -1.22
N PHE A 164 -2.96 -4.54 -0.33
CA PHE A 164 -2.68 -5.82 0.31
C PHE A 164 -3.76 -6.83 -0.04
N ILE A 165 -3.37 -8.08 -0.23
CA ILE A 165 -4.26 -9.24 -0.38
C ILE A 165 -3.77 -10.33 0.55
N ASN A 166 -4.56 -10.68 1.58
CA ASN A 166 -4.25 -11.72 2.56
C ASN A 166 -2.84 -11.57 3.15
N ASP A 167 -2.56 -10.41 3.77
CA ASP A 167 -1.28 -10.01 4.38
C ASP A 167 -0.10 -9.79 3.40
N LYS A 168 -0.28 -10.03 2.11
CA LYS A 168 0.76 -9.85 1.11
C LYS A 168 0.57 -8.56 0.33
N ILE A 169 1.67 -7.89 0.03
CA ILE A 169 1.71 -6.77 -0.92
C ILE A 169 1.32 -7.31 -2.30
N SER A 170 0.31 -6.70 -2.93
CA SER A 170 -0.19 -7.09 -4.25
C SER A 170 -0.85 -5.89 -4.94
N GLY A 171 -0.95 -5.93 -6.30
CA GLY A 171 -1.52 -4.81 -7.05
C GLY A 171 -0.58 -3.61 -7.12
N LYS A 172 -1.11 -2.39 -7.15
CA LYS A 172 -0.30 -1.18 -7.30
C LYS A 172 0.08 -0.59 -5.96
N GLY A 173 1.34 -0.16 -5.85
CA GLY A 173 1.82 0.49 -4.64
C GLY A 173 3.21 1.10 -4.79
N LYS A 174 3.59 1.84 -3.74
CA LYS A 174 4.89 2.48 -3.60
C LYS A 174 5.60 1.89 -2.40
N PHE A 175 6.83 1.43 -2.58
CA PHE A 175 7.71 1.03 -1.49
C PHE A 175 8.93 1.96 -1.44
N ILE A 176 9.25 2.47 -0.26
CA ILE A 176 10.44 3.26 0.01
C ILE A 176 11.28 2.46 0.99
N TRP A 177 12.45 1.96 0.55
CA TRP A 177 13.40 1.24 1.41
C TRP A 177 14.26 2.19 2.24
N ASN A 178 14.70 3.28 1.59
CA ASN A 178 15.52 4.33 2.18
C ASN A 178 15.47 5.58 1.27
N GLU A 179 16.25 6.61 1.59
CA GLU A 179 16.31 7.87 0.82
C GLU A 179 16.78 7.68 -0.64
N ASN A 180 17.55 6.62 -0.90
CA ASN A 180 18.18 6.35 -2.20
C ASN A 180 17.48 5.22 -2.99
N LYS A 181 16.47 4.54 -2.39
CA LYS A 181 15.81 3.44 -3.06
C LYS A 181 14.30 3.47 -2.85
N LEU A 182 13.57 3.56 -3.95
CA LEU A 182 12.11 3.44 -3.98
C LEU A 182 11.64 2.70 -5.24
N TYR A 183 10.48 2.09 -5.14
CA TYR A 183 9.77 1.51 -6.27
C TYR A 183 8.32 1.99 -6.28
N ILE A 184 7.80 2.29 -7.48
CA ILE A 184 6.39 2.60 -7.73
C ILE A 184 5.93 1.73 -8.88
N GLY A 185 4.97 0.84 -8.65
CA GLY A 185 4.52 -0.05 -9.71
C GLY A 185 3.64 -1.18 -9.21
N GLU A 186 3.65 -2.25 -9.97
CA GLU A 186 2.84 -3.44 -9.74
C GLU A 186 3.59 -4.46 -8.88
N TRP A 187 2.84 -5.13 -8.05
CA TRP A 187 3.31 -6.14 -7.09
C TRP A 187 2.47 -7.40 -7.21
N ASP A 188 3.10 -8.53 -7.04
CA ASP A 188 2.44 -9.82 -6.89
C ASP A 188 3.06 -10.63 -5.75
N ASN A 189 2.25 -10.96 -4.74
CA ASN A 189 2.65 -11.81 -3.61
C ASN A 189 3.96 -11.38 -2.91
N ASN A 190 4.14 -10.09 -2.59
CA ASN A 190 5.33 -9.45 -2.01
C ASN A 190 6.52 -9.29 -2.98
N GLU A 191 6.35 -9.58 -4.25
CA GLU A 191 7.39 -9.42 -5.27
C GLU A 191 7.04 -8.28 -6.23
N ILE A 192 8.05 -7.54 -6.67
CA ILE A 192 7.92 -6.60 -7.77
C ILE A 192 7.62 -7.41 -9.03
N SER A 193 6.48 -7.13 -9.68
CA SER A 193 6.03 -7.84 -10.88
C SER A 193 5.14 -6.93 -11.70
N GLY A 194 5.26 -6.98 -13.03
CA GLY A 194 4.52 -6.09 -13.92
C GLY A 194 5.25 -4.79 -14.21
N TYR A 195 4.52 -3.74 -14.55
CA TYR A 195 5.10 -2.45 -14.93
C TYR A 195 5.37 -1.56 -13.73
N GLY A 196 6.57 -0.90 -13.73
CA GLY A 196 6.92 0.01 -12.65
C GLY A 196 8.15 0.86 -12.91
N ILE A 197 8.48 1.64 -11.89
CA ILE A 197 9.63 2.53 -11.83
C ILE A 197 10.41 2.20 -10.58
N ILE A 198 11.67 1.86 -10.72
CA ILE A 198 12.60 1.76 -9.60
C ILE A 198 13.63 2.88 -9.70
N HIS A 199 13.78 3.64 -8.62
CA HIS A 199 14.89 4.55 -8.44
C HIS A 199 15.81 3.96 -7.39
N GLU A 200 17.06 3.75 -7.74
CA GLU A 200 18.07 3.24 -6.84
C GLU A 200 19.38 4.02 -7.04
N ASN A 201 19.79 4.75 -5.97
CA ASN A 201 20.92 5.66 -6.02
C ASN A 201 20.76 6.70 -7.16
N LYS A 202 21.61 6.60 -8.19
CA LYS A 202 21.66 7.50 -9.34
C LYS A 202 21.17 6.84 -10.63
N MET A 203 20.41 5.78 -10.49
CA MET A 203 19.82 5.02 -11.58
C MET A 203 18.30 5.02 -11.45
N LEU A 204 17.61 5.26 -12.56
CA LEU A 204 16.18 5.15 -12.67
C LEU A 204 15.84 4.15 -13.77
N HIS A 205 15.18 3.05 -13.42
CA HIS A 205 14.66 2.13 -14.43
C HIS A 205 13.14 2.23 -14.52
N ILE A 206 12.64 2.31 -15.74
CA ILE A 206 11.21 2.35 -16.07
C ILE A 206 10.95 1.20 -17.04
N GLY A 207 10.15 0.22 -16.65
CA GLY A 207 9.93 -0.94 -17.48
C GLY A 207 9.14 -2.04 -16.78
N TYR A 208 9.32 -3.24 -17.30
CA TYR A 208 8.68 -4.42 -16.77
C TYR A 208 9.59 -5.19 -15.82
N PHE A 209 8.96 -5.84 -14.85
CA PHE A 209 9.61 -6.64 -13.82
C PHE A 209 8.92 -7.99 -13.69
N LYS A 210 9.69 -8.98 -13.26
CA LYS A 210 9.20 -10.30 -12.89
C LYS A 210 10.07 -10.87 -11.76
N HIS A 211 9.44 -11.30 -10.67
CA HIS A 211 10.14 -11.83 -9.51
C HIS A 211 11.27 -10.93 -9.00
N ASN A 212 11.00 -9.63 -8.85
CA ASN A 212 11.93 -8.57 -8.41
C ASN A 212 13.05 -8.22 -9.39
N LEU A 213 13.12 -8.82 -10.56
CA LEU A 213 14.13 -8.61 -11.58
C LEU A 213 13.55 -7.84 -12.76
N LYS A 214 14.38 -7.03 -13.44
CA LYS A 214 14.01 -6.39 -14.70
C LYS A 214 13.79 -7.47 -15.75
N GLU A 215 12.65 -7.40 -16.42
CA GLU A 215 12.22 -8.40 -17.40
C GLU A 215 11.39 -7.75 -18.50
N GLY A 216 11.69 -8.03 -19.77
CA GLY A 216 10.99 -7.41 -20.88
C GLY A 216 11.55 -6.04 -21.26
N TYR A 217 10.79 -5.24 -22.00
CA TYR A 217 11.25 -3.94 -22.45
C TYR A 217 11.29 -2.92 -21.33
N GLY A 218 12.37 -2.11 -21.32
CA GLY A 218 12.55 -1.06 -20.32
C GLY A 218 13.65 -0.06 -20.71
N THR A 219 13.67 1.01 -19.95
CA THR A 219 14.61 2.12 -20.11
C THR A 219 15.30 2.39 -18.79
N THR A 220 16.62 2.43 -18.79
CA THR A 220 17.41 2.79 -17.62
C THR A 220 18.13 4.12 -17.88
N PHE A 221 17.88 5.09 -17.01
CA PHE A 221 18.57 6.38 -16.97
C PHE A 221 19.70 6.29 -15.96
N TYR A 222 20.92 6.52 -16.41
CA TYR A 222 22.11 6.63 -15.59
C TYR A 222 22.40 8.12 -15.36
N ILE A 223 21.88 8.67 -14.27
CA ILE A 223 21.75 10.12 -14.03
C ILE A 223 23.12 10.81 -14.01
N ASP A 224 24.12 10.24 -13.32
CA ASP A 224 25.47 10.85 -13.24
C ASP A 224 26.28 10.73 -14.51
N GLN A 225 26.00 9.70 -15.29
CA GLN A 225 26.74 9.40 -16.51
C GLN A 225 26.06 10.03 -17.72
N ASN A 226 24.93 10.68 -17.53
CA ASN A 226 24.12 11.36 -18.54
C ASN A 226 23.83 10.51 -19.78
N PHE A 227 23.54 9.23 -19.59
CA PHE A 227 23.07 8.41 -20.70
C PHE A 227 21.82 7.61 -20.34
N VAL A 228 21.12 7.18 -21.37
CA VAL A 228 19.92 6.35 -21.31
C VAL A 228 20.14 5.07 -22.09
N LEU A 229 19.80 3.95 -21.50
CA LEU A 229 19.89 2.64 -22.12
C LEU A 229 18.48 2.06 -22.30
N LEU A 230 18.11 1.81 -23.56
CA LEU A 230 16.83 1.23 -23.93
C LEU A 230 17.04 -0.16 -24.51
N GLY A 231 16.27 -1.14 -24.07
CA GLY A 231 16.37 -2.49 -24.62
C GLY A 231 15.44 -3.48 -23.94
N LYS A 232 15.68 -4.74 -24.28
CA LYS A 232 15.03 -5.86 -23.64
C LYS A 232 15.90 -6.37 -22.50
N TRP A 233 15.28 -6.59 -21.36
CA TRP A 233 15.92 -7.07 -20.14
C TRP A 233 15.50 -8.51 -19.88
N GLU A 234 16.42 -9.32 -19.44
CA GLU A 234 16.19 -10.66 -18.94
C GLU A 234 17.00 -10.85 -17.65
N LYS A 235 16.32 -11.06 -16.53
CA LYS A 235 16.92 -11.25 -15.20
C LYS A 235 17.95 -10.17 -14.85
N ASP A 236 17.55 -8.89 -14.93
CA ASP A 236 18.37 -7.69 -14.70
C ASP A 236 19.47 -7.40 -15.72
N LEU A 237 19.71 -8.28 -16.67
CA LEU A 237 20.70 -8.11 -17.72
C LEU A 237 20.01 -7.64 -19.00
N ILE A 238 20.73 -6.81 -19.77
CA ILE A 238 20.24 -6.45 -21.09
C ILE A 238 20.61 -7.55 -22.09
N GLU A 239 19.68 -7.93 -22.94
CA GLU A 239 19.87 -9.00 -23.91
C GLU A 239 19.41 -8.59 -25.30
N GLY A 240 20.27 -8.87 -26.27
CA GLY A 240 20.05 -8.52 -27.67
C GLY A 240 20.41 -7.09 -28.01
N TYR A 241 19.68 -6.52 -28.94
CA TYR A 241 19.92 -5.15 -29.37
C TYR A 241 19.46 -4.15 -28.32
N ALA A 242 20.30 -3.15 -28.05
CA ALA A 242 19.95 -2.05 -27.18
C ALA A 242 20.39 -0.71 -27.80
N ILE A 243 19.75 0.34 -27.37
CA ILE A 243 19.98 1.70 -27.83
C ILE A 243 20.50 2.49 -26.63
N LEU A 244 21.71 3.03 -26.78
CA LEU A 244 22.30 3.96 -25.83
C LEU A 244 22.16 5.37 -26.39
N ILE A 245 21.61 6.27 -25.61
CA ILE A 245 21.45 7.68 -25.94
C ILE A 245 22.28 8.49 -24.97
N ASN A 246 23.28 9.23 -25.50
CA ASN A 246 24.07 10.16 -24.72
C ASN A 246 23.30 11.49 -24.57
N LEU A 247 23.17 12.01 -23.35
CA LEU A 247 22.40 13.23 -23.04
C LEU A 247 23.29 14.47 -22.86
N TYR A 248 24.58 14.41 -23.16
CA TYR A 248 25.53 15.51 -22.92
C TYR A 248 25.32 16.72 -23.82
N ASP A 249 24.68 16.57 -24.97
CA ASP A 249 24.57 17.66 -25.95
C ASP A 249 23.09 17.95 -26.26
N ASN A 250 22.66 19.18 -26.01
CA ASN A 250 21.27 19.60 -26.16
C ASN A 250 20.78 19.57 -27.63
N ASP A 251 21.70 19.55 -28.63
CA ASP A 251 21.36 19.62 -30.04
C ASP A 251 21.70 18.35 -30.86
N ASN A 252 22.59 17.48 -30.37
CA ASN A 252 22.99 16.25 -31.07
C ASN A 252 23.16 15.10 -30.08
N ASN A 253 22.04 14.55 -29.60
CA ASN A 253 22.08 13.31 -28.81
C ASN A 253 22.71 12.20 -29.65
N GLU A 254 23.92 11.79 -29.29
CA GLU A 254 24.57 10.66 -29.93
C GLU A 254 23.81 9.39 -29.62
N ILE A 255 23.30 8.71 -30.65
CA ILE A 255 22.59 7.46 -30.53
C ILE A 255 23.50 6.32 -30.96
N ILE A 256 23.91 5.52 -29.99
CA ILE A 256 24.72 4.32 -30.23
C ILE A 256 23.79 3.11 -30.14
N VAL A 257 23.77 2.32 -31.19
CA VAL A 257 23.07 1.05 -31.21
C VAL A 257 24.07 -0.08 -31.15
N GLY A 258 23.88 -1.01 -30.23
CA GLY A 258 24.80 -2.13 -30.06
C GLY A 258 24.06 -3.41 -29.70
N MET A 259 24.73 -4.54 -29.88
CA MET A 259 24.29 -5.83 -29.38
C MET A 259 24.93 -6.03 -28.00
N TYR A 260 24.10 -6.28 -27.00
CA TYR A 260 24.54 -6.47 -25.62
C TYR A 260 24.15 -7.86 -25.14
N LYS A 261 25.06 -8.52 -24.44
CA LYS A 261 24.81 -9.79 -23.80
C LYS A 261 25.42 -9.77 -22.40
N GLY A 262 24.57 -9.63 -21.40
CA GLY A 262 24.98 -9.54 -20.00
C GLY A 262 25.45 -8.15 -19.60
N GLU A 263 26.75 -7.93 -19.40
CA GLU A 263 27.32 -6.60 -19.04
C GLU A 263 27.48 -5.71 -20.28
N ILE A 264 27.44 -4.38 -20.05
CA ILE A 264 27.61 -3.37 -21.10
C ILE A 264 29.09 -3.37 -21.58
N ASN A 265 29.41 -4.31 -22.42
CA ASN A 265 30.68 -4.30 -23.15
C ASN A 265 30.40 -3.78 -24.56
N ASN A 266 31.01 -2.64 -24.91
CA ASN A 266 30.87 -1.99 -26.21
C ASN A 266 31.15 -3.01 -27.34
N MET A 267 30.14 -3.55 -27.94
CA MET A 267 30.21 -4.18 -29.25
C MET A 267 29.70 -3.15 -30.26
N ASN A 268 30.61 -2.50 -30.96
CA ASN A 268 30.23 -1.71 -32.13
C ASN A 268 29.73 -2.69 -33.21
N LEU A 269 28.50 -2.51 -33.62
CA LEU A 269 27.99 -3.19 -34.80
C LEU A 269 28.68 -2.66 -36.06
N GLU A 270 28.93 -3.55 -37.03
CA GLU A 270 29.28 -3.12 -38.35
C GLU A 270 28.17 -2.23 -38.97
N GLU A 271 28.54 -1.29 -39.83
CA GLU A 271 27.60 -0.29 -40.35
C GLU A 271 26.40 -0.93 -41.08
N GLU A 272 26.62 -2.04 -41.74
CA GLU A 272 25.58 -2.79 -42.43
C GLU A 272 24.57 -3.40 -41.44
N GLU A 273 25.03 -4.02 -40.35
CA GLU A 273 24.19 -4.58 -39.29
C GLU A 273 23.41 -3.48 -38.55
N LEU A 274 24.09 -2.36 -38.29
CA LEU A 274 23.47 -1.18 -37.67
C LEU A 274 22.31 -0.64 -38.52
N ASN A 275 22.52 -0.48 -39.84
CA ASN A 275 21.53 -0.01 -40.78
C ASN A 275 20.32 -1.01 -40.89
N LYS A 276 20.62 -2.31 -40.88
CA LYS A 276 19.61 -3.34 -40.90
C LYS A 276 18.75 -3.30 -39.64
N TYR A 277 19.37 -3.13 -38.46
CA TYR A 277 18.65 -3.03 -37.21
C TYR A 277 17.82 -1.73 -37.11
N LYS A 278 18.38 -0.55 -37.46
CA LYS A 278 17.66 0.72 -37.48
C LYS A 278 16.39 0.68 -38.36
N ASN A 279 16.38 -0.17 -39.35
CA ASN A 279 15.21 -0.38 -40.23
C ASN A 279 14.26 -1.48 -39.70
N SER A 280 14.63 -2.19 -38.65
CA SER A 280 13.81 -3.28 -38.07
C SER A 280 12.55 -2.75 -37.40
N ILE A 281 11.56 -3.61 -37.27
CA ILE A 281 10.34 -3.32 -36.50
C ILE A 281 10.69 -3.14 -35.03
N GLU A 282 11.59 -3.98 -34.50
CA GLU A 282 12.03 -3.93 -33.09
C GLU A 282 12.63 -2.60 -32.71
N TYR A 283 13.52 -2.02 -33.52
CA TYR A 283 14.07 -0.68 -33.28
C TYR A 283 13.00 0.40 -33.25
N LYS A 284 12.05 0.36 -34.21
CA LYS A 284 10.96 1.32 -34.30
C LYS A 284 10.03 1.21 -33.10
N ASP A 285 9.76 0.00 -32.63
CA ASP A 285 8.91 -0.24 -31.47
C ASP A 285 9.58 0.20 -30.17
N ILE A 286 10.90 -0.05 -30.00
CA ILE A 286 11.67 0.42 -28.84
C ILE A 286 11.69 1.96 -28.80
N ILE A 287 12.00 2.63 -29.91
CA ILE A 287 12.01 4.12 -29.98
C ILE A 287 10.62 4.69 -29.72
N LYS A 288 9.58 4.06 -30.26
CA LYS A 288 8.20 4.47 -30.03
C LYS A 288 7.83 4.35 -28.54
N LEU A 289 8.12 3.22 -27.91
CA LEU A 289 7.90 3.01 -26.45
C LEU A 289 8.67 4.03 -25.61
N TYR A 290 9.93 4.33 -25.98
CA TYR A 290 10.72 5.35 -25.31
C TYR A 290 10.02 6.71 -25.34
N LYS A 291 9.69 7.20 -26.56
CA LYS A 291 9.09 8.53 -26.75
C LYS A 291 7.71 8.65 -26.13
N GLU A 292 6.86 7.64 -26.31
CA GLU A 292 5.46 7.71 -25.94
C GLU A 292 5.20 7.35 -24.46
N LYS A 293 6.09 6.61 -23.83
CA LYS A 293 5.87 6.09 -22.48
C LYS A 293 7.03 6.41 -21.53
N PHE A 294 8.21 5.87 -21.77
CA PHE A 294 9.31 5.90 -20.81
C PHE A 294 9.85 7.31 -20.57
N TYR A 295 10.05 8.08 -21.63
CA TYR A 295 10.53 9.46 -21.51
C TYR A 295 9.51 10.36 -20.81
N LEU A 296 8.23 10.22 -21.12
CA LEU A 296 7.17 10.99 -20.46
C LEU A 296 7.06 10.62 -18.98
N ASP A 297 7.17 9.34 -18.62
CA ASP A 297 7.16 8.89 -17.23
C ASP A 297 8.41 9.38 -16.48
N TYR A 298 9.57 9.43 -17.13
CA TYR A 298 10.79 10.01 -16.57
C TYR A 298 10.63 11.50 -16.25
N ILE A 299 10.20 12.31 -17.23
CA ILE A 299 10.00 13.76 -17.03
C ILE A 299 9.04 14.03 -15.88
N LYS A 300 7.97 13.27 -15.82
CA LYS A 300 6.97 13.38 -14.77
C LYS A 300 7.55 13.03 -13.39
N TYR A 301 8.29 11.92 -13.29
CA TYR A 301 8.96 11.51 -12.06
C TYR A 301 9.94 12.58 -11.56
N ILE A 302 10.75 13.17 -12.45
CA ILE A 302 11.72 14.21 -12.08
C ILE A 302 11.00 15.48 -11.61
N ASN A 303 9.93 15.90 -12.27
CA ASN A 303 9.16 17.08 -11.86
C ASN A 303 8.51 16.90 -10.49
N GLU A 304 7.94 15.73 -10.22
CA GLU A 304 7.37 15.43 -8.91
C GLU A 304 8.41 15.40 -7.79
N LYS A 305 9.65 14.98 -8.09
CA LYS A 305 10.76 15.02 -7.12
C LYS A 305 11.26 16.43 -6.82
N LYS A 306 11.14 17.38 -7.76
CA LYS A 306 11.53 18.78 -7.54
C LYS A 306 10.52 19.55 -6.68
N GLU A 307 9.27 19.10 -6.62
CA GLU A 307 8.21 19.71 -5.83
C GLU A 307 8.06 19.11 -4.42
N SER A 308 8.74 18.01 -4.12
CA SER A 308 8.74 17.32 -2.83
C SER A 308 9.96 17.68 -1.98
#